data_90ee32ed4988b17c33daa15b16d5d830
#
_entry.id   90ee32ed4988b17c33daa15b16d5d830
#
_cell.length_a   1.000
_cell.length_b   1.000
_cell.length_c   1.000
_cell.angle_alpha   90.00
_cell.angle_beta   90.00
_cell.angle_gamma   90.00
#
_symmetry.space_group_name_H-M   'P 1'
#
loop_
_entity.id
_entity.type
_entity.pdbx_description
1 polymer ?
#
loop_
_entity_poly.entity_id
_entity_poly.type
_entity_poly.pdbx_seq_one_letter_code
_entity_poly.pdbx_strand_id
1 'polypeptide(L)'
;YVCGPTVYDYAHIGNARPVIVFDLLFRLLRYLFGADHVTYVRNITDVDDKINARAARDYPDLPLNDAIRKVTEATEAQFHKDIAALGVLPPTYEPRATEYIRRVEGGEDMVSIIETLVKNGHAYVAEDHVLFDVASMPDYGRLSNRSLDEMEAGARVEVAPYKKGRMDFVLWKPSKPGEPAW
;
A
#
# COMPACT_ATOMS: atom_id res chain seq x y z
N TYR A 1 -3.43 -11.29 5.54
CA TYR A 1 -3.33 -10.05 4.78
C TYR A 1 -2.28 -10.19 3.68
N VAL A 2 -2.62 -9.81 2.44
CA VAL A 2 -1.73 -9.91 1.27
C VAL A 2 -1.70 -8.55 0.56
N CYS A 3 -0.51 -8.13 0.13
CA CYS A 3 -0.37 -6.93 -0.68
C CYS A 3 -1.05 -7.13 -2.03
N GLY A 4 -1.95 -6.20 -2.37
CA GLY A 4 -2.69 -6.21 -3.62
C GLY A 4 -2.03 -5.36 -4.72
N PRO A 5 -2.71 -5.14 -5.85
CA PRO A 5 -2.17 -4.39 -6.96
C PRO A 5 -2.13 -2.88 -6.68
N THR A 6 -1.17 -2.19 -7.31
CA THR A 6 -1.24 -0.76 -7.53
C THR A 6 -1.95 -0.51 -8.86
N VAL A 7 -3.11 0.14 -8.82
CA VAL A 7 -4.01 0.26 -9.96
C VAL A 7 -3.66 1.43 -10.88
N TYR A 8 -2.37 1.54 -11.26
CA TYR A 8 -1.89 2.57 -12.18
C TYR A 8 -2.01 2.18 -13.65
N ASP A 9 -2.05 0.87 -13.97
CA ASP A 9 -2.15 0.33 -15.32
C ASP A 9 -2.76 -1.08 -15.31
N TYR A 10 -3.12 -1.57 -16.50
CA TYR A 10 -3.64 -2.91 -16.65
C TYR A 10 -2.63 -3.96 -16.18
N ALA A 11 -3.14 -4.98 -15.49
CA ALA A 11 -2.33 -6.08 -15.02
C ALA A 11 -1.82 -6.95 -16.18
N HIS A 12 -0.60 -7.44 -16.08
CA HIS A 12 -0.08 -8.47 -16.96
C HIS A 12 -0.01 -9.81 -16.21
N ILE A 13 0.25 -10.91 -16.92
CA ILE A 13 0.25 -12.26 -16.34
C ILE A 13 1.19 -12.42 -15.13
N GLY A 14 2.28 -11.65 -15.06
CA GLY A 14 3.17 -11.63 -13.91
C GLY A 14 2.51 -11.09 -12.62
N ASN A 15 1.54 -10.19 -12.74
CA ASN A 15 0.77 -9.69 -11.60
C ASN A 15 -0.27 -10.72 -11.11
N ALA A 16 -0.71 -11.64 -11.96
CA ALA A 16 -1.61 -12.71 -11.58
C ALA A 16 -0.95 -13.77 -10.69
N ARG A 17 0.36 -13.97 -10.83
CA ARG A 17 1.11 -15.00 -10.08
C ARG A 17 0.90 -14.92 -8.56
N PRO A 18 1.16 -13.80 -7.86
CA PRO A 18 0.91 -13.72 -6.42
C PRO A 18 -0.56 -13.94 -6.09
N VAL A 19 -1.49 -13.44 -6.90
CA VAL A 19 -2.93 -13.61 -6.68
C VAL A 19 -3.32 -15.09 -6.71
N ILE A 20 -2.84 -15.85 -7.70
CA ILE A 20 -3.11 -17.29 -7.83
C ILE A 20 -2.48 -18.08 -6.67
N VAL A 21 -1.24 -17.76 -6.28
CA VAL A 21 -0.55 -18.43 -5.16
C VAL A 21 -1.32 -18.25 -3.85
N PHE A 22 -1.77 -17.03 -3.58
CA PHE A 22 -2.55 -16.77 -2.36
C PHE A 22 -4.00 -17.27 -2.44
N ASP A 23 -4.59 -17.37 -3.62
CA ASP A 23 -5.88 -18.05 -3.81
C ASP A 23 -5.78 -19.54 -3.47
N LEU A 24 -4.70 -20.21 -3.92
CA LEU A 24 -4.46 -21.61 -3.57
C LEU A 24 -4.32 -21.80 -2.05
N LEU A 25 -3.55 -20.92 -1.39
CA LEU A 25 -3.42 -20.94 0.08
C LEU A 25 -4.77 -20.67 0.75
N PHE A 26 -5.55 -19.70 0.28
CA PHE A 26 -6.86 -19.38 0.81
C PHE A 26 -7.81 -20.55 0.72
N ARG A 27 -7.86 -21.25 -0.41
CA ARG A 27 -8.67 -22.47 -0.60
C ARG A 27 -8.22 -23.59 0.34
N LEU A 28 -6.91 -23.81 0.46
CA LEU A 28 -6.36 -24.83 1.35
C LEU A 28 -6.72 -24.57 2.81
N LEU A 29 -6.55 -23.34 3.28
CA LEU A 29 -6.90 -22.98 4.65
C LEU A 29 -8.40 -23.13 4.92
N ARG A 30 -9.26 -22.73 3.98
CA ARG A 30 -10.71 -22.94 4.08
C ARG A 30 -11.10 -24.42 4.12
N TYR A 31 -10.39 -25.25 3.38
CA TYR A 31 -10.61 -26.71 3.42
C TYR A 31 -10.21 -27.32 4.76
N LEU A 32 -9.08 -26.89 5.31
CA LEU A 32 -8.55 -27.43 6.57
C LEU A 32 -9.29 -26.92 7.82
N PHE A 33 -9.68 -25.67 7.85
CA PHE A 33 -10.19 -24.99 9.04
C PHE A 33 -11.67 -24.57 8.93
N GLY A 34 -12.28 -24.71 7.77
CA GLY A 34 -13.62 -24.22 7.49
C GLY A 34 -13.64 -22.78 6.93
N ALA A 35 -14.60 -22.51 6.07
CA ALA A 35 -14.70 -21.22 5.36
C ALA A 35 -14.86 -20.02 6.30
N ASP A 36 -15.60 -20.20 7.39
CA ASP A 36 -15.92 -19.13 8.35
C ASP A 36 -14.75 -18.79 9.30
N HIS A 37 -13.69 -19.61 9.28
CA HIS A 37 -12.49 -19.38 10.11
C HIS A 37 -11.35 -18.74 9.36
N VAL A 38 -11.54 -18.41 8.07
CA VAL A 38 -10.47 -17.83 7.24
C VAL A 38 -10.93 -16.51 6.66
N THR A 39 -10.32 -15.43 7.12
CA THR A 39 -10.49 -14.09 6.58
C THR A 39 -9.31 -13.76 5.69
N TYR A 40 -9.57 -13.50 4.41
CA TYR A 40 -8.57 -13.08 3.44
C TYR A 40 -8.73 -11.61 3.10
N VAL A 41 -7.70 -10.84 3.33
CA VAL A 41 -7.66 -9.40 3.00
C VAL A 41 -6.58 -9.15 1.95
N ARG A 42 -6.95 -8.45 0.88
CA ARG A 42 -6.03 -7.98 -0.15
C ARG A 42 -6.36 -6.52 -0.44
N ASN A 43 -5.41 -5.61 -0.25
CA ASN A 43 -5.66 -4.19 -0.48
C ASN A 43 -5.63 -3.83 -1.97
N ILE A 44 -6.19 -2.67 -2.29
CA ILE A 44 -5.98 -1.94 -3.56
C ILE A 44 -5.18 -0.69 -3.22
N THR A 45 -4.02 -0.54 -3.88
CA THR A 45 -3.22 0.69 -3.78
C THR A 45 -3.66 1.64 -4.89
N ASP A 46 -4.48 2.61 -4.53
CA ASP A 46 -5.10 3.59 -5.41
C ASP A 46 -4.48 5.00 -5.29
N VAL A 47 -3.30 5.08 -4.68
CA VAL A 47 -2.46 6.27 -4.56
C VAL A 47 -1.00 5.90 -4.84
N ASP A 48 -0.39 6.53 -5.87
CA ASP A 48 1.00 6.32 -6.28
C ASP A 48 1.38 7.40 -7.30
N ASP A 49 2.67 7.76 -7.37
CA ASP A 49 3.16 8.77 -8.32
C ASP A 49 2.86 8.38 -9.78
N LYS A 50 2.85 7.09 -10.12
CA LYS A 50 2.50 6.60 -11.46
C LYS A 50 1.02 6.78 -11.77
N ILE A 51 0.14 6.64 -10.77
CA ILE A 51 -1.29 6.91 -10.91
C ILE A 51 -1.49 8.39 -11.22
N ASN A 52 -0.82 9.27 -10.47
CA ASN A 52 -0.88 10.71 -10.65
C ASN A 52 -0.43 11.13 -12.06
N ALA A 53 0.72 10.60 -12.50
CA ALA A 53 1.26 10.87 -13.83
C ALA A 53 0.33 10.40 -14.95
N ARG A 54 -0.27 9.21 -14.82
CA ARG A 54 -1.23 8.68 -15.78
C ARG A 54 -2.51 9.50 -15.80
N ALA A 55 -3.06 9.85 -14.65
CA ALA A 55 -4.27 10.65 -14.54
C ALA A 55 -4.12 12.02 -15.21
N ALA A 56 -3.01 12.71 -14.94
CA ALA A 56 -2.70 14.00 -15.58
C ALA A 56 -2.55 13.90 -17.10
N ARG A 57 -1.98 12.80 -17.60
CA ARG A 57 -1.81 12.56 -19.04
C ARG A 57 -3.13 12.22 -19.74
N ASP A 58 -3.92 11.30 -19.17
CA ASP A 58 -5.10 10.71 -19.82
C ASP A 58 -6.36 11.59 -19.66
N TYR A 59 -6.39 12.43 -18.61
CA TYR A 59 -7.52 13.30 -18.27
C TYR A 59 -7.07 14.72 -17.89
N PRO A 60 -6.39 15.46 -18.79
CA PRO A 60 -5.80 16.76 -18.47
C PRO A 60 -6.84 17.85 -18.13
N ASP A 61 -8.08 17.68 -18.58
CA ASP A 61 -9.17 18.64 -18.37
C ASP A 61 -9.96 18.41 -17.07
N LEU A 62 -9.66 17.34 -16.33
CA LEU A 62 -10.33 17.04 -15.07
C LEU A 62 -9.52 17.54 -13.86
N PRO A 63 -10.18 17.90 -12.76
CA PRO A 63 -9.49 18.04 -11.49
C PRO A 63 -8.70 16.75 -11.17
N LEU A 64 -7.47 16.90 -10.68
CA LEU A 64 -6.53 15.77 -10.58
C LEU A 64 -7.07 14.59 -9.76
N ASN A 65 -7.75 14.85 -8.64
CA ASN A 65 -8.35 13.77 -7.82
C ASN A 65 -9.47 13.01 -8.57
N ASP A 66 -10.25 13.71 -9.40
CA ASP A 66 -11.29 13.08 -10.22
C ASP A 66 -10.66 12.23 -11.35
N ALA A 67 -9.60 12.76 -11.96
CA ALA A 67 -8.81 12.03 -12.95
C ALA A 67 -8.18 10.76 -12.36
N ILE A 68 -7.59 10.85 -11.17
CA ILE A 68 -7.02 9.72 -10.42
C ILE A 68 -8.09 8.67 -10.15
N ARG A 69 -9.25 9.09 -9.64
CA ARG A 69 -10.36 8.18 -9.36
C ARG A 69 -10.81 7.45 -10.60
N LYS A 70 -10.96 8.15 -11.72
CA LYS A 70 -11.36 7.57 -13.00
C LYS A 70 -10.37 6.52 -13.52
N VAL A 71 -9.06 6.79 -13.41
CA VAL A 71 -8.01 5.83 -13.77
C VAL A 71 -8.05 4.61 -12.87
N THR A 72 -8.10 4.81 -11.55
CA THR A 72 -8.04 3.72 -10.58
C THR A 72 -9.27 2.82 -10.64
N GLU A 73 -10.49 3.38 -10.76
CA GLU A 73 -11.72 2.60 -10.89
C GLU A 73 -11.74 1.74 -12.18
N ALA A 74 -11.31 2.32 -13.31
CA ALA A 74 -11.26 1.59 -14.57
C ALA A 74 -10.23 0.45 -14.53
N THR A 75 -9.06 0.70 -13.95
CA THR A 75 -7.97 -0.28 -13.85
C THR A 75 -8.33 -1.40 -12.88
N GLU A 76 -8.91 -1.08 -11.74
CA GLU A 76 -9.41 -2.03 -10.75
C GLU A 76 -10.51 -2.92 -11.33
N ALA A 77 -11.48 -2.34 -12.01
CA ALA A 77 -12.55 -3.10 -12.65
C ALA A 77 -12.01 -4.09 -13.69
N GLN A 78 -10.98 -3.72 -14.45
CA GLN A 78 -10.32 -4.64 -15.39
C GLN A 78 -9.54 -5.71 -14.64
N PHE A 79 -8.79 -5.37 -13.59
CA PHE A 79 -8.09 -6.33 -12.75
C PHE A 79 -9.05 -7.40 -12.19
N HIS A 80 -10.21 -7.01 -11.68
CA HIS A 80 -11.20 -7.95 -11.18
C HIS A 80 -11.72 -8.90 -12.27
N LYS A 81 -11.95 -8.41 -13.49
CA LYS A 81 -12.33 -9.25 -14.63
C LYS A 81 -11.25 -10.26 -14.99
N ASP A 82 -9.99 -9.81 -15.01
CA ASP A 82 -8.86 -10.65 -15.38
C ASP A 82 -8.64 -11.78 -14.37
N ILE A 83 -8.64 -11.47 -13.06
CA ILE A 83 -8.46 -12.50 -12.02
C ILE A 83 -9.67 -13.43 -11.91
N ALA A 84 -10.89 -12.95 -12.15
CA ALA A 84 -12.08 -13.79 -12.21
C ALA A 84 -12.01 -14.78 -13.38
N ALA A 85 -11.52 -14.35 -14.55
CA ALA A 85 -11.29 -15.23 -15.71
C ALA A 85 -10.25 -16.32 -15.42
N LEU A 86 -9.32 -16.09 -14.48
CA LEU A 86 -8.36 -17.09 -14.00
C LEU A 86 -8.95 -18.01 -12.91
N GLY A 87 -10.21 -17.86 -12.54
CA GLY A 87 -10.90 -18.66 -11.53
C GLY A 87 -10.49 -18.35 -10.09
N VAL A 88 -9.87 -17.22 -9.84
CA VAL A 88 -9.47 -16.77 -8.49
C VAL A 88 -10.71 -16.35 -7.69
N LEU A 89 -10.77 -16.78 -6.42
CA LEU A 89 -11.82 -16.34 -5.50
C LEU A 89 -11.59 -14.88 -5.07
N PRO A 90 -12.65 -14.08 -4.89
CA PRO A 90 -12.50 -12.75 -4.31
C PRO A 90 -12.01 -12.86 -2.85
N PRO A 91 -11.25 -11.88 -2.36
CA PRO A 91 -10.90 -11.79 -0.95
C PRO A 91 -12.14 -11.51 -0.10
N THR A 92 -12.05 -11.73 1.22
CA THR A 92 -13.11 -11.38 2.16
C THR A 92 -13.27 -9.87 2.26
N TYR A 93 -12.14 -9.14 2.27
CA TYR A 93 -12.10 -7.67 2.25
C TYR A 93 -11.04 -7.20 1.26
N GLU A 94 -11.36 -6.12 0.55
CA GLU A 94 -10.44 -5.50 -0.41
C GLU A 94 -10.40 -3.97 -0.20
N PRO A 95 -9.76 -3.51 0.89
CA PRO A 95 -9.71 -2.09 1.26
C PRO A 95 -8.87 -1.28 0.25
N ARG A 96 -9.35 -0.10 -0.12
CA ARG A 96 -8.60 0.88 -0.89
C ARG A 96 -7.77 1.76 0.03
N ALA A 97 -6.54 2.08 -0.33
CA ALA A 97 -5.64 2.87 0.51
C ALA A 97 -6.23 4.24 0.86
N THR A 98 -6.86 4.92 -0.11
CA THR A 98 -7.44 6.26 0.10
C THR A 98 -8.66 6.28 1.03
N GLU A 99 -9.31 5.14 1.27
CA GLU A 99 -10.45 5.03 2.20
C GLU A 99 -10.02 4.92 3.67
N TYR A 100 -8.71 4.70 3.93
CA TYR A 100 -8.16 4.49 5.26
C TYR A 100 -7.20 5.60 5.70
N ILE A 101 -7.21 6.75 5.05
CA ILE A 101 -6.34 7.88 5.40
C ILE A 101 -6.80 8.50 6.73
N ARG A 102 -8.05 8.98 6.80
CA ARG A 102 -8.73 9.39 8.02
C ARG A 102 -10.21 9.00 7.92
N ARG A 103 -10.64 8.12 8.80
CA ARG A 103 -12.01 7.61 8.79
C ARG A 103 -12.94 8.51 9.61
N VAL A 104 -14.04 8.92 8.97
CA VAL A 104 -15.04 9.80 9.59
C VAL A 104 -15.85 9.07 10.69
N GLU A 105 -16.08 7.77 10.49
CA GLU A 105 -16.91 6.94 11.40
C GLU A 105 -16.12 6.34 12.58
N GLY A 106 -14.84 6.70 12.72
CA GLY A 106 -13.95 6.11 13.70
C GLY A 106 -13.36 4.78 13.25
N GLY A 107 -12.50 4.22 14.09
CA GLY A 107 -11.69 3.04 13.81
C GLY A 107 -10.24 3.41 13.50
N GLU A 108 -9.41 2.39 13.34
CA GLU A 108 -8.00 2.61 12.98
C GLU A 108 -7.87 3.07 11.53
N ASP A 109 -7.07 4.10 11.34
CA ASP A 109 -6.73 4.68 10.04
C ASP A 109 -5.22 5.04 10.00
N MET A 110 -4.72 5.43 8.82
CA MET A 110 -3.30 5.73 8.66
C MET A 110 -2.84 6.85 9.58
N VAL A 111 -3.63 7.91 9.73
CA VAL A 111 -3.27 9.06 10.56
C VAL A 111 -3.23 8.67 12.03
N SER A 112 -4.24 7.98 12.55
CA SER A 112 -4.29 7.55 13.96
C SER A 112 -3.16 6.57 14.32
N ILE A 113 -2.80 5.66 13.40
CA ILE A 113 -1.65 4.76 13.58
C ILE A 113 -0.35 5.56 13.62
N ILE A 114 -0.15 6.51 12.71
CA ILE A 114 1.04 7.35 12.66
C ILE A 114 1.15 8.23 13.92
N GLU A 115 0.06 8.85 14.36
CA GLU A 115 0.01 9.63 15.60
C GLU A 115 0.42 8.77 16.81
N THR A 116 -0.04 7.52 16.85
CA THR A 116 0.31 6.55 17.89
C THR A 116 1.79 6.18 17.84
N LEU A 117 2.36 5.96 16.64
CA LEU A 117 3.79 5.69 16.48
C LEU A 117 4.65 6.87 16.95
N VAL A 118 4.26 8.10 16.61
CA VAL A 118 4.95 9.31 17.08
C VAL A 118 4.87 9.43 18.62
N LYS A 119 3.68 9.24 19.18
CA LYS A 119 3.48 9.28 20.65
C LYS A 119 4.32 8.24 21.40
N ASN A 120 4.49 7.06 20.82
CA ASN A 120 5.26 5.95 21.40
C ASN A 120 6.77 6.05 21.11
N GLY A 121 7.23 7.06 20.36
CA GLY A 121 8.65 7.27 20.04
C GLY A 121 9.18 6.36 18.92
N HIS A 122 8.30 5.73 18.14
CA HIS A 122 8.67 4.90 16.98
C HIS A 122 8.65 5.67 15.65
N ALA A 123 8.14 6.89 15.65
CA ALA A 123 8.17 7.78 14.50
C ALA A 123 8.49 9.21 14.95
N TYR A 124 8.96 10.04 14.03
CA TYR A 124 9.32 11.43 14.28
C TYR A 124 9.00 12.32 13.09
N VAL A 125 8.85 13.62 13.35
CA VAL A 125 8.65 14.64 12.33
C VAL A 125 9.98 15.30 11.99
N ALA A 126 10.29 15.43 10.71
CA ALA A 126 11.44 16.16 10.20
C ALA A 126 11.13 16.77 8.82
N GLU A 127 11.36 18.08 8.65
CA GLU A 127 11.10 18.83 7.41
C GLU A 127 9.72 18.53 6.79
N ASP A 128 8.66 18.64 7.64
CA ASP A 128 7.27 18.35 7.27
C ASP A 128 6.97 16.88 6.84
N HIS A 129 7.95 15.99 6.98
CA HIS A 129 7.75 14.55 6.79
C HIS A 129 7.56 13.87 8.15
N VAL A 130 6.79 12.79 8.17
CA VAL A 130 6.77 11.85 9.30
C VAL A 130 7.50 10.59 8.88
N LEU A 131 8.50 10.19 9.67
CA LEU A 131 9.36 9.04 9.40
C LEU A 131 9.25 8.01 10.51
N PHE A 132 9.33 6.74 10.13
CA PHE A 132 9.51 5.64 11.07
C PHE A 132 10.99 5.54 11.46
N ASP A 133 11.26 5.49 12.76
CA ASP A 133 12.58 5.29 13.35
C ASP A 133 12.87 3.79 13.42
N VAL A 134 13.60 3.27 12.45
CA VAL A 134 13.93 1.84 12.37
C VAL A 134 14.76 1.38 13.59
N ALA A 135 15.61 2.22 14.14
CA ALA A 135 16.39 1.91 15.33
C ALA A 135 15.53 1.71 16.59
N SER A 136 14.32 2.28 16.62
CA SER A 136 13.35 2.08 17.71
C SER A 136 12.75 0.67 17.77
N MET A 137 12.95 -0.15 16.73
CA MET A 137 12.44 -1.52 16.61
C MET A 137 13.61 -2.51 16.47
N PRO A 138 14.14 -3.07 17.58
CA PRO A 138 15.31 -3.97 17.56
C PRO A 138 15.13 -5.21 16.68
N ASP A 139 13.90 -5.68 16.53
CA ASP A 139 13.53 -6.85 15.73
C ASP A 139 13.19 -6.51 14.26
N TYR A 140 13.47 -5.29 13.80
CA TYR A 140 13.19 -4.91 12.41
C TYR A 140 13.94 -5.82 11.43
N GLY A 141 13.20 -6.37 10.46
CA GLY A 141 13.75 -7.34 9.51
C GLY A 141 13.64 -8.81 9.91
N ARG A 142 13.36 -9.11 11.20
CA ARG A 142 13.24 -10.50 11.69
C ARG A 142 12.14 -11.29 10.97
N LEU A 143 10.97 -10.69 10.72
CA LEU A 143 9.87 -11.35 10.02
C LEU A 143 10.24 -11.73 8.58
N SER A 144 10.98 -10.87 7.89
CA SER A 144 11.45 -11.12 6.51
C SER A 144 12.75 -11.94 6.46
N ASN A 145 13.33 -12.30 7.61
CA ASN A 145 14.61 -12.96 7.73
C ASN A 145 15.74 -12.23 6.96
N ARG A 146 15.76 -10.90 7.07
CA ARG A 146 16.74 -10.02 6.44
C ARG A 146 17.44 -9.16 7.48
N SER A 147 18.76 -9.08 7.40
CA SER A 147 19.53 -8.15 8.21
C SER A 147 19.38 -6.71 7.73
N LEU A 148 19.60 -5.74 8.61
CA LEU A 148 19.62 -4.32 8.24
C LEU A 148 20.69 -4.03 7.19
N ASP A 149 21.88 -4.65 7.30
CA ASP A 149 22.99 -4.49 6.34
C ASP A 149 22.59 -4.96 4.92
N GLU A 150 21.87 -6.09 4.81
CA GLU A 150 21.36 -6.58 3.52
C GLU A 150 20.29 -5.65 2.94
N MET A 151 19.46 -5.05 3.79
CA MET A 151 18.44 -4.08 3.35
C MET A 151 19.10 -2.78 2.91
N GLU A 152 20.11 -2.29 3.63
CA GLU A 152 20.87 -1.10 3.28
C GLU A 152 21.61 -1.28 1.95
N ALA A 153 22.27 -2.41 1.75
CA ALA A 153 22.96 -2.73 0.50
C ALA A 153 22.02 -2.82 -0.70
N GLY A 154 20.75 -3.19 -0.47
CA GLY A 154 19.70 -3.25 -1.48
C GLY A 154 18.93 -1.94 -1.68
N ALA A 155 19.18 -0.92 -0.87
CA ALA A 155 18.47 0.35 -0.95
C ALA A 155 18.90 1.14 -2.20
N ARG A 156 17.92 1.52 -3.03
CA ARG A 156 18.14 2.29 -4.28
C ARG A 156 17.92 3.80 -4.11
N VAL A 157 17.62 4.24 -2.89
CA VAL A 157 17.23 5.62 -2.61
C VAL A 157 18.35 6.32 -1.85
N GLU A 158 18.73 7.51 -2.30
CA GLU A 158 19.64 8.38 -1.57
C GLU A 158 19.09 8.68 -0.17
N VAL A 159 19.99 8.76 0.80
CA VAL A 159 19.61 9.10 2.17
C VAL A 159 19.29 10.58 2.24
N ALA A 160 18.02 10.91 2.39
CA ALA A 160 17.59 12.29 2.53
C ALA A 160 18.14 12.92 3.83
N PRO A 161 18.57 14.20 3.81
CA PRO A 161 19.24 14.86 4.93
C PRO A 161 18.39 14.95 6.21
N TYR A 162 17.08 14.88 6.08
CA TYR A 162 16.13 14.92 7.21
C TYR A 162 15.97 13.59 7.95
N LYS A 163 16.58 12.49 7.49
CA LYS A 163 16.55 11.19 8.17
C LYS A 163 17.53 11.15 9.33
N LYS A 164 17.11 10.62 10.49
CA LYS A 164 18.00 10.32 11.63
C LYS A 164 18.86 9.10 11.35
N GLY A 165 18.22 8.02 10.85
CA GLY A 165 18.87 6.78 10.46
C GLY A 165 18.74 6.55 8.95
N ARG A 166 19.75 5.90 8.34
CA ARG A 166 19.76 5.61 6.90
C ARG A 166 18.59 4.72 6.48
N MET A 167 18.17 3.84 7.38
CA MET A 167 17.08 2.89 7.15
C MET A 167 15.71 3.46 7.43
N ASP A 168 15.60 4.64 8.04
CA ASP A 168 14.32 5.28 8.31
C ASP A 168 13.54 5.52 7.02
N PHE A 169 12.24 5.38 7.07
CA PHE A 169 11.41 5.54 5.89
C PHE A 169 10.20 6.43 6.16
N VAL A 170 9.73 7.08 5.11
CA VAL A 170 8.63 8.03 5.17
C VAL A 170 7.31 7.30 5.37
N LEU A 171 6.57 7.71 6.40
CA LEU A 171 5.18 7.31 6.66
C LEU A 171 4.19 8.31 6.08
N TRP A 172 4.53 9.60 6.11
CA TRP A 172 3.72 10.69 5.60
C TRP A 172 4.61 11.78 5.02
N LYS A 173 4.26 12.33 3.87
CA LYS A 173 5.00 13.40 3.20
C LYS A 173 4.08 14.56 2.83
N PRO A 174 4.56 15.82 2.80
CA PRO A 174 3.79 16.93 2.30
C PRO A 174 3.55 16.79 0.80
N SER A 175 2.37 17.20 0.33
CA SER A 175 2.09 17.38 -1.11
C SER A 175 2.55 18.76 -1.56
N LYS A 176 3.01 18.87 -2.81
CA LYS A 176 3.36 20.13 -3.43
C LYS A 176 2.14 20.76 -4.12
N PRO A 177 2.16 22.08 -4.38
CA PRO A 177 1.13 22.70 -5.19
C PRO A 177 0.93 21.98 -6.53
N GLY A 178 -0.31 21.59 -6.84
CA GLY A 178 -0.63 20.83 -8.05
C GLY A 178 -0.46 19.31 -7.93
N GLU A 179 0.03 18.80 -6.79
CA GLU A 179 -0.01 17.37 -6.47
C GLU A 179 -1.32 17.01 -5.76
N PRO A 180 -1.81 15.77 -5.90
CA PRO A 180 -2.97 15.32 -5.13
C PRO A 180 -2.63 15.26 -3.65
N ALA A 181 -3.64 15.55 -2.83
CA ALA A 181 -3.51 15.51 -1.37
C ALA A 181 -4.73 14.81 -0.74
N TRP A 182 -4.50 14.14 0.36
CA TRP A 182 -5.50 13.50 1.18
C TRP A 182 -5.37 13.90 2.64
#